data_f13fed82b885573cb85112a85f72caba
#
_entry.id   f13fed82b885573cb85112a85f72caba
#
_cell.length_a   1.000
_cell.length_b   1.000
_cell.length_c   1.000
_cell.angle_alpha   90.00
_cell.angle_beta   90.00
_cell.angle_gamma   90.00
#
_symmetry.space_group_name_H-M   'P 1'
#
loop_
_entity.id
_entity.type
_entity.pdbx_description
1 polymer ?
#
loop_
_entity_poly.entity_id
_entity_poly.type
_entity_poly.pdbx_seq_one_letter_code
_entity_poly.pdbx_strand_id
1 'polypeptide(L)'
;MTADDPIALIGSLPGRDKEPTNARVLDSWVTAAHDRVELDSGRLGWLVASTVVVAALQRAVGSSSEPRFLLKGGTYLQHRLGRSARPTKDVDGIINGDIEQFVHDLDTILAEPWGPLTLERGPVETIETPARVTRPRRLDVRLGLRGKVWRRIQVEIAPEEGSAARDSDVLTAPSLEHFGLPSPDRLLGIALRYQIAQKLHACTDPHQPPAHRNDRARDVVDLLSLRGLAELENAATAHDLRAACVDVFGARADDARRLGRMPREWPCTVVPYPHWGPDFAAAAEAAGRPHLTLDEAVRELNTWIMFIDGAG
;
A
#
# COMPACT_ATOMS: atom_id res chain seq x y z
N MET A 1 13.49 -8.31 9.98
CA MET A 1 13.72 -6.85 10.16
C MET A 1 15.19 -6.64 10.41
N THR A 2 15.87 -5.87 9.58
CA THR A 2 17.28 -5.50 9.80
C THR A 2 17.36 -4.35 10.81
N ALA A 3 18.50 -4.21 11.50
CA ALA A 3 18.71 -3.14 12.48
C ALA A 3 18.54 -1.72 11.90
N ASP A 4 18.58 -1.58 10.58
CA ASP A 4 18.44 -0.33 9.83
C ASP A 4 17.01 -0.08 9.31
N ASP A 5 16.03 -0.88 9.73
CA ASP A 5 14.62 -0.67 9.34
C ASP A 5 14.06 0.55 10.08
N PRO A 6 13.51 1.56 9.36
CA PRO A 6 12.94 2.75 9.97
C PRO A 6 11.87 2.47 11.04
N ILE A 7 11.06 1.42 10.87
CA ILE A 7 10.05 1.02 11.84
C ILE A 7 10.69 0.55 13.13
N ALA A 8 11.75 -0.27 13.03
CA ALA A 8 12.51 -0.73 14.19
C ALA A 8 13.24 0.44 14.87
N LEU A 9 13.84 1.36 14.10
CA LEU A 9 14.50 2.54 14.61
C LEU A 9 13.53 3.47 15.35
N ILE A 10 12.32 3.71 14.81
CA ILE A 10 11.29 4.47 15.53
C ILE A 10 10.95 3.76 16.85
N GLY A 11 10.79 2.43 16.84
CA GLY A 11 10.51 1.65 18.04
C GLY A 11 11.60 1.71 19.11
N SER A 12 12.85 2.03 18.75
CA SER A 12 13.97 2.20 19.68
C SER A 12 14.04 3.60 20.32
N LEU A 13 13.25 4.55 19.81
CA LEU A 13 13.24 5.90 20.38
C LEU A 13 12.53 5.91 21.74
N PRO A 14 13.01 6.70 22.71
CA PRO A 14 12.34 6.80 24.01
C PRO A 14 10.93 7.39 23.86
N GLY A 15 9.95 6.77 24.48
CA GLY A 15 8.59 7.30 24.57
C GLY A 15 8.53 8.63 25.29
N ARG A 16 7.45 9.37 25.10
CA ARG A 16 7.17 10.62 25.79
C ARG A 16 5.97 10.47 26.70
N ASP A 17 6.10 10.96 27.93
CA ASP A 17 5.01 10.96 28.92
C ASP A 17 3.96 12.07 28.65
N LYS A 18 4.16 12.86 27.60
CA LYS A 18 3.32 14.02 27.27
C LYS A 18 2.84 13.97 25.84
N GLU A 19 1.58 14.33 25.66
CA GLU A 19 1.02 14.58 24.34
C GLU A 19 1.55 15.87 23.70
N PRO A 20 1.62 15.97 22.37
CA PRO A 20 1.99 17.21 21.70
C PRO A 20 0.91 18.28 21.93
N THR A 21 1.34 19.47 22.36
CA THR A 21 0.41 20.55 22.67
C THR A 21 -0.16 21.28 21.46
N ASN A 22 0.46 21.17 20.30
CA ASN A 22 0.02 21.70 19.01
C ASN A 22 0.82 21.10 17.86
N ALA A 23 0.39 21.37 16.61
CA ALA A 23 1.02 20.83 15.40
C ALA A 23 2.52 21.16 15.27
N ARG A 24 2.95 22.37 15.70
CA ARG A 24 4.37 22.75 15.65
C ARG A 24 5.22 21.92 16.59
N VAL A 25 4.71 21.62 17.79
CA VAL A 25 5.39 20.76 18.75
C VAL A 25 5.55 19.35 18.18
N LEU A 26 4.49 18.79 17.58
CA LEU A 26 4.56 17.48 16.93
C LEU A 26 5.57 17.50 15.79
N ASP A 27 5.56 18.52 14.92
CA ASP A 27 6.55 18.68 13.85
C ASP A 27 7.98 18.80 14.39
N SER A 28 8.19 19.51 15.50
CA SER A 28 9.52 19.62 16.09
C SER A 28 10.03 18.27 16.62
N TRP A 29 9.13 17.42 17.13
CA TRP A 29 9.50 16.07 17.58
C TRP A 29 9.80 15.14 16.40
N VAL A 30 9.04 15.25 15.32
CA VAL A 30 9.33 14.52 14.06
C VAL A 30 10.68 14.96 13.50
N THR A 31 10.94 16.27 13.45
CA THR A 31 12.23 16.83 12.99
C THR A 31 13.40 16.39 13.87
N ALA A 32 13.23 16.36 15.18
CA ALA A 32 14.28 15.92 16.10
C ALA A 32 14.59 14.41 16.01
N ALA A 33 13.65 13.62 15.50
CA ALA A 33 13.80 12.17 15.34
C ALA A 33 14.44 11.77 14.00
N HIS A 34 14.41 12.65 12.97
CA HIS A 34 14.79 12.28 11.61
C HIS A 34 16.22 11.76 11.48
N ASP A 35 17.18 12.37 12.17
CA ASP A 35 18.58 11.95 12.14
C ASP A 35 18.79 10.55 12.73
N ARG A 36 18.01 10.21 13.78
CA ARG A 36 18.10 8.89 14.43
C ARG A 36 17.42 7.79 13.64
N VAL A 37 16.35 8.14 12.94
CA VAL A 37 15.58 7.21 12.11
C VAL A 37 16.16 7.15 10.68
N GLU A 38 17.05 8.11 10.34
CA GLU A 38 17.65 8.25 9.02
C GLU A 38 16.61 8.33 7.88
N LEU A 39 15.49 8.97 8.17
CA LEU A 39 14.46 9.35 7.20
C LEU A 39 14.33 10.88 7.21
N ASP A 40 14.15 11.51 6.05
CA ASP A 40 13.81 12.93 6.03
C ASP A 40 12.54 13.21 6.85
N SER A 41 12.46 14.40 7.44
CA SER A 41 11.38 14.76 8.36
C SER A 41 9.98 14.74 7.70
N GLY A 42 9.90 15.02 6.40
CA GLY A 42 8.67 14.96 5.63
C GLY A 42 8.18 13.52 5.51
N ARG A 43 9.08 12.60 5.15
CA ARG A 43 8.79 11.16 5.03
C ARG A 43 8.44 10.54 6.39
N LEU A 44 9.18 10.90 7.44
CA LEU A 44 8.90 10.45 8.80
C LEU A 44 7.53 10.95 9.28
N GLY A 45 7.23 12.25 9.08
CA GLY A 45 5.93 12.82 9.43
C GLY A 45 4.78 12.20 8.65
N TRP A 46 5.02 11.86 7.36
CA TRP A 46 4.05 11.12 6.55
C TRP A 46 3.82 9.70 7.09
N LEU A 47 4.89 8.98 7.45
CA LEU A 47 4.80 7.62 8.02
C LEU A 47 4.00 7.61 9.32
N VAL A 48 4.27 8.56 10.24
CA VAL A 48 3.50 8.71 11.48
C VAL A 48 2.03 8.98 11.20
N ALA A 49 1.74 9.94 10.32
CA ALA A 49 0.37 10.31 9.98
C ALA A 49 -0.40 9.20 9.26
N SER A 50 0.23 8.53 8.28
CA SER A 50 -0.39 7.41 7.56
C SER A 50 -0.64 6.21 8.46
N THR A 51 0.25 5.92 9.41
CA THR A 51 0.03 4.87 10.42
C THR A 51 -1.23 5.16 11.24
N VAL A 52 -1.42 6.39 11.71
CA VAL A 52 -2.64 6.80 12.43
C VAL A 52 -3.88 6.63 11.56
N VAL A 53 -3.83 7.09 10.30
CA VAL A 53 -4.97 6.98 9.37
C VAL A 53 -5.34 5.53 9.11
N VAL A 54 -4.36 4.66 8.81
CA VAL A 54 -4.59 3.24 8.57
C VAL A 54 -5.21 2.58 9.80
N ALA A 55 -4.63 2.81 10.98
CA ALA A 55 -5.14 2.25 12.23
C ALA A 55 -6.57 2.72 12.56
N ALA A 56 -6.87 4.00 12.31
CA ALA A 56 -8.22 4.54 12.49
C ALA A 56 -9.23 3.89 11.52
N LEU A 57 -8.87 3.72 10.23
CA LEU A 57 -9.73 3.04 9.25
C LEU A 57 -9.94 1.55 9.58
N GLN A 58 -8.97 0.92 10.22
CA GLN A 58 -9.05 -0.48 10.66
C GLN A 58 -9.89 -0.70 11.91
N ARG A 59 -10.36 0.36 12.59
CA ARG A 59 -11.40 0.26 13.64
C ARG A 59 -12.74 -0.22 13.08
N ALA A 60 -12.99 0.01 11.78
CA ALA A 60 -14.17 -0.54 11.11
C ALA A 60 -14.02 -2.05 10.95
N VAL A 61 -14.74 -2.81 11.77
CA VAL A 61 -14.74 -4.26 11.74
C VAL A 61 -15.96 -4.82 11.02
N GLY A 62 -15.76 -5.98 10.37
CA GLY A 62 -16.86 -6.75 9.78
C GLY A 62 -17.54 -7.66 10.81
N SER A 63 -18.46 -8.50 10.33
CA SER A 63 -19.17 -9.50 11.17
C SER A 63 -18.23 -10.55 11.78
N SER A 64 -17.06 -10.78 11.19
CA SER A 64 -16.01 -11.66 11.70
C SER A 64 -15.10 -11.02 12.75
N SER A 65 -15.37 -9.77 13.16
CA SER A 65 -14.49 -8.94 13.99
C SER A 65 -13.13 -8.61 13.37
N GLU A 66 -12.95 -8.91 12.08
CA GLU A 66 -11.75 -8.52 11.34
C GLU A 66 -11.95 -7.13 10.69
N PRO A 67 -10.88 -6.32 10.58
CA PRO A 67 -10.94 -5.04 9.91
C PRO A 67 -11.47 -5.14 8.49
N ARG A 68 -12.36 -4.22 8.14
CA ARG A 68 -12.87 -4.11 6.77
C ARG A 68 -11.86 -3.47 5.82
N PHE A 69 -10.99 -2.58 6.32
CA PHE A 69 -9.94 -1.93 5.54
C PHE A 69 -8.63 -2.70 5.66
N LEU A 70 -8.11 -3.21 4.55
CA LEU A 70 -6.81 -3.85 4.48
C LEU A 70 -5.85 -3.02 3.63
N LEU A 71 -4.67 -2.75 4.19
CA LEU A 71 -3.63 -1.96 3.53
C LEU A 71 -3.05 -2.71 2.33
N LYS A 72 -2.75 -1.99 1.26
CA LYS A 72 -2.06 -2.52 0.07
C LYS A 72 -1.12 -1.47 -0.53
N GLY A 73 -0.58 -1.76 -1.72
CA GLY A 73 0.16 -0.78 -2.51
C GLY A 73 1.49 -0.34 -1.90
N GLY A 74 1.86 0.90 -2.17
CA GLY A 74 3.15 1.45 -1.75
C GLY A 74 3.32 1.55 -0.24
N THR A 75 2.25 1.88 0.48
CA THR A 75 2.27 1.98 1.94
C THR A 75 2.48 0.62 2.61
N TYR A 76 1.84 -0.44 2.10
CA TYR A 76 2.14 -1.81 2.52
C TYR A 76 3.64 -2.13 2.35
N LEU A 77 4.21 -1.79 1.18
CA LEU A 77 5.64 -2.03 0.93
C LEU A 77 6.54 -1.27 1.90
N GLN A 78 6.18 -0.06 2.31
CA GLN A 78 6.96 0.68 3.31
C GLN A 78 6.98 -0.02 4.67
N HIS A 79 5.87 -0.65 5.08
CA HIS A 79 5.83 -1.43 6.32
C HIS A 79 6.57 -2.77 6.23
N ARG A 80 6.77 -3.31 5.02
CA ARG A 80 7.42 -4.62 4.82
C ARG A 80 8.91 -4.53 4.46
N LEU A 81 9.30 -3.50 3.71
CA LEU A 81 10.62 -3.36 3.11
C LEU A 81 11.41 -2.17 3.70
N GLY A 82 10.78 -1.35 4.54
CA GLY A 82 11.43 -0.22 5.18
C GLY A 82 12.09 0.73 4.17
N ARG A 83 13.42 0.89 4.26
CA ARG A 83 14.20 1.77 3.37
C ARG A 83 14.26 1.28 1.92
N SER A 84 14.17 -0.02 1.70
CA SER A 84 14.17 -0.61 0.34
C SER A 84 12.85 -0.38 -0.39
N ALA A 85 11.81 0.12 0.29
CA ALA A 85 10.59 0.54 -0.37
C ALA A 85 10.76 1.94 -0.97
N ARG A 86 10.29 2.09 -2.21
CA ARG A 86 10.20 3.44 -2.80
C ARG A 86 9.23 4.32 -2.00
N PRO A 87 9.44 5.64 -1.95
CA PRO A 87 8.50 6.56 -1.32
C PRO A 87 7.11 6.47 -1.98
N THR A 88 6.07 6.51 -1.16
CA THR A 88 4.68 6.68 -1.59
C THR A 88 4.08 7.93 -0.96
N LYS A 89 3.01 8.45 -1.57
CA LYS A 89 2.30 9.64 -1.08
C LYS A 89 0.87 9.31 -0.66
N ASP A 90 0.37 8.14 -1.05
CA ASP A 90 -1.00 7.74 -0.88
C ASP A 90 -1.08 6.48 -0.01
N VAL A 91 -2.15 6.37 0.76
CA VAL A 91 -2.54 5.16 1.47
C VAL A 91 -3.52 4.40 0.59
N ASP A 92 -3.12 3.26 0.09
CA ASP A 92 -3.96 2.38 -0.71
C ASP A 92 -4.58 1.30 0.17
N GLY A 93 -5.87 1.05 0.03
CA GLY A 93 -6.54 -0.03 0.73
C GLY A 93 -7.58 -0.76 -0.13
N ILE A 94 -7.94 -1.94 0.33
CA ILE A 94 -9.05 -2.72 -0.21
C ILE A 94 -10.09 -2.92 0.89
N ILE A 95 -11.37 -2.93 0.52
CA ILE A 95 -12.45 -3.12 1.46
C ILE A 95 -12.96 -4.55 1.39
N ASN A 96 -13.00 -5.20 2.54
CA ASN A 96 -13.74 -6.45 2.72
C ASN A 96 -15.22 -6.10 2.91
N GLY A 97 -16.05 -6.45 1.92
CA GLY A 97 -17.47 -6.16 1.88
C GLY A 97 -17.84 -4.95 1.02
N ASP A 98 -18.99 -4.35 1.31
CA ASP A 98 -19.55 -3.26 0.52
C ASP A 98 -18.78 -1.96 0.70
N ILE A 99 -18.21 -1.43 -0.39
CA ILE A 99 -17.45 -0.17 -0.41
C ILE A 99 -18.36 1.05 -0.16
N GLU A 100 -19.60 1.05 -0.65
CA GLU A 100 -20.52 2.17 -0.46
C GLU A 100 -20.93 2.28 1.01
N GLN A 101 -21.18 1.15 1.65
CA GLN A 101 -21.45 1.11 3.09
C GLN A 101 -20.23 1.58 3.89
N PHE A 102 -19.02 1.16 3.53
CA PHE A 102 -17.81 1.64 4.19
C PHE A 102 -17.64 3.16 4.05
N VAL A 103 -17.87 3.69 2.83
CA VAL A 103 -17.81 5.14 2.57
C VAL A 103 -18.89 5.89 3.37
N HIS A 104 -20.09 5.32 3.51
CA HIS A 104 -21.14 5.89 4.33
C HIS A 104 -20.74 5.98 5.82
N ASP A 105 -20.02 4.97 6.31
CA ASP A 105 -19.63 4.85 7.72
C ASP A 105 -18.38 5.68 8.07
N LEU A 106 -17.67 6.28 7.07
CA LEU A 106 -16.39 6.96 7.28
C LEU A 106 -16.42 8.05 8.37
N ASP A 107 -17.48 8.85 8.44
CA ASP A 107 -17.58 9.91 9.44
C ASP A 107 -17.66 9.33 10.86
N THR A 108 -18.37 8.22 11.02
CA THR A 108 -18.45 7.49 12.30
C THR A 108 -17.11 6.84 12.66
N ILE A 109 -16.44 6.21 11.67
CA ILE A 109 -15.13 5.56 11.86
C ILE A 109 -14.09 6.59 12.32
N LEU A 110 -14.08 7.78 11.72
CA LEU A 110 -13.11 8.83 11.99
C LEU A 110 -13.49 9.76 13.16
N ALA A 111 -14.73 9.66 13.69
CA ALA A 111 -15.19 10.48 14.80
C ALA A 111 -14.40 10.24 16.09
N GLU A 112 -13.90 9.01 16.30
CA GLU A 112 -13.07 8.68 17.44
C GLU A 112 -11.64 9.21 17.23
N PRO A 113 -11.14 10.14 18.08
CA PRO A 113 -9.82 10.70 17.92
C PRO A 113 -8.71 9.65 18.14
N TRP A 114 -7.52 9.95 17.65
CA TRP A 114 -6.32 9.15 17.89
C TRP A 114 -5.41 9.87 18.89
N GLY A 115 -5.56 9.59 20.18
CA GLY A 115 -4.96 10.40 21.22
C GLY A 115 -5.38 11.87 21.06
N PRO A 116 -4.44 12.82 20.98
CA PRO A 116 -4.76 14.24 20.83
C PRO A 116 -5.16 14.65 19.40
N LEU A 117 -5.10 13.73 18.43
CA LEU A 117 -5.39 14.01 17.01
C LEU A 117 -6.86 13.78 16.68
N THR A 118 -7.52 14.77 16.08
CA THR A 118 -8.81 14.61 15.42
C THR A 118 -8.63 14.19 13.99
N LEU A 119 -9.53 13.35 13.48
CA LEU A 119 -9.51 12.89 12.10
C LEU A 119 -10.80 13.34 11.40
N GLU A 120 -10.67 13.95 10.24
CA GLU A 120 -11.79 14.42 9.42
C GLU A 120 -11.54 14.06 7.96
N ARG A 121 -12.55 13.50 7.29
CA ARG A 121 -12.45 13.28 5.87
C ARG A 121 -12.78 14.52 5.06
N GLY A 122 -12.18 14.63 3.88
CA GLY A 122 -12.62 15.51 2.81
C GLY A 122 -13.77 14.87 2.01
N PRO A 123 -14.16 15.53 0.90
CA PRO A 123 -15.07 14.94 -0.08
C PRO A 123 -14.54 13.59 -0.59
N VAL A 124 -15.48 12.67 -0.83
CA VAL A 124 -15.16 11.37 -1.43
C VAL A 124 -15.34 11.49 -2.95
N GLU A 125 -14.30 11.19 -3.68
CA GLU A 125 -14.28 11.23 -5.14
C GLU A 125 -14.30 9.81 -5.71
N THR A 126 -15.07 9.59 -6.78
CA THR A 126 -14.98 8.35 -7.55
C THR A 126 -13.79 8.41 -8.48
N ILE A 127 -12.91 7.41 -8.41
CA ILE A 127 -11.80 7.29 -9.35
C ILE A 127 -12.36 6.72 -10.65
N GLU A 128 -12.36 7.54 -11.69
CA GLU A 128 -12.80 7.12 -13.02
C GLU A 128 -11.78 6.10 -13.59
N THR A 129 -12.21 4.86 -13.63
CA THR A 129 -11.44 3.78 -14.24
C THR A 129 -12.35 2.96 -15.12
N PRO A 130 -12.04 2.88 -16.42
CA PRO A 130 -12.83 2.08 -17.33
C PRO A 130 -12.61 0.56 -17.15
N ALA A 131 -11.69 0.14 -16.29
CA ALA A 131 -11.29 -1.24 -16.10
C ALA A 131 -12.05 -1.96 -14.97
N ARG A 132 -12.95 -1.27 -14.26
CA ARG A 132 -13.67 -1.81 -13.09
C ARG A 132 -15.16 -1.58 -13.17
N VAL A 133 -15.95 -2.58 -12.80
CA VAL A 133 -17.40 -2.46 -12.61
C VAL A 133 -17.66 -1.61 -11.37
N THR A 134 -17.11 -1.99 -10.23
CA THR A 134 -17.15 -1.16 -9.02
C THR A 134 -15.93 -0.28 -8.97
N ARG A 135 -16.15 1.02 -8.98
CA ARG A 135 -15.07 2.02 -9.06
C ARG A 135 -14.46 2.28 -7.69
N PRO A 136 -13.12 2.47 -7.61
CA PRO A 136 -12.46 2.91 -6.38
C PRO A 136 -12.91 4.31 -5.96
N ARG A 137 -12.66 4.63 -4.69
CA ARG A 137 -12.91 5.95 -4.09
C ARG A 137 -11.62 6.56 -3.61
N ARG A 138 -11.53 7.88 -3.69
CA ARG A 138 -10.42 8.68 -3.18
C ARG A 138 -10.94 9.73 -2.23
N LEU A 139 -10.23 9.97 -1.15
CA LEU A 139 -10.51 11.02 -0.19
C LEU A 139 -9.23 11.45 0.51
N ASP A 140 -9.26 12.65 1.06
CA ASP A 140 -8.25 13.10 2.01
C ASP A 140 -8.73 12.86 3.44
N VAL A 141 -7.84 12.38 4.30
CA VAL A 141 -8.04 12.41 5.76
C VAL A 141 -7.12 13.48 6.35
N ARG A 142 -7.71 14.43 7.06
CA ARG A 142 -7.02 15.51 7.76
C ARG A 142 -6.81 15.12 9.21
N LEU A 143 -5.56 15.17 9.66
CA LEU A 143 -5.22 15.00 11.06
C LEU A 143 -5.10 16.39 11.68
N GLY A 144 -6.00 16.71 12.60
CA GLY A 144 -6.07 17.99 13.31
C GLY A 144 -5.50 17.88 14.72
N LEU A 145 -4.87 18.95 15.20
CA LEU A 145 -4.43 19.06 16.58
C LEU A 145 -4.80 20.44 17.12
N ARG A 146 -5.70 20.49 18.11
CA ARG A 146 -6.25 21.72 18.68
C ARG A 146 -6.76 22.71 17.62
N GLY A 147 -7.56 22.21 16.67
CA GLY A 147 -8.21 23.02 15.64
C GLY A 147 -7.30 23.44 14.48
N LYS A 148 -6.04 22.97 14.43
CA LYS A 148 -5.14 23.21 13.30
C LYS A 148 -4.80 21.89 12.61
N VAL A 149 -4.85 21.88 11.29
CA VAL A 149 -4.42 20.71 10.49
C VAL A 149 -2.91 20.54 10.65
N TRP A 150 -2.50 19.35 11.06
CA TRP A 150 -1.10 18.93 11.11
C TRP A 150 -0.65 18.27 9.82
N ARG A 151 -1.41 17.27 9.35
CA ARG A 151 -1.13 16.55 8.09
C ARG A 151 -2.43 16.25 7.35
N ARG A 152 -2.28 16.00 6.06
CA ARG A 152 -3.32 15.48 5.18
C ARG A 152 -2.78 14.23 4.50
N ILE A 153 -3.54 13.16 4.56
CA ILE A 153 -3.21 11.87 3.94
C ILE A 153 -4.28 11.56 2.90
N GLN A 154 -3.86 11.39 1.67
CA GLN A 154 -4.73 10.88 0.61
C GLN A 154 -4.91 9.37 0.80
N VAL A 155 -6.16 8.93 0.74
CA VAL A 155 -6.54 7.52 0.86
C VAL A 155 -7.27 7.10 -0.41
N GLU A 156 -6.84 6.00 -1.01
CA GLU A 156 -7.54 5.34 -2.10
C GLU A 156 -8.12 4.02 -1.61
N ILE A 157 -9.43 3.87 -1.80
CA ILE A 157 -10.20 2.72 -1.34
C ILE A 157 -10.67 1.94 -2.57
N ALA A 158 -10.21 0.70 -2.72
CA ALA A 158 -10.62 -0.19 -3.79
C ALA A 158 -11.68 -1.19 -3.30
N PRO A 159 -12.61 -1.62 -4.16
CA PRO A 159 -13.51 -2.72 -3.86
C PRO A 159 -12.76 -4.04 -3.77
N GLU A 160 -13.40 -5.05 -3.20
CA GLU A 160 -12.90 -6.42 -3.16
C GLU A 160 -12.53 -6.93 -4.56
N GLU A 161 -11.48 -7.74 -4.63
CA GLU A 161 -10.95 -8.30 -5.86
C GLU A 161 -10.58 -9.76 -5.64
N GLY A 162 -11.40 -10.66 -6.18
CA GLY A 162 -11.28 -12.07 -5.86
C GLY A 162 -11.41 -12.28 -4.36
N SER A 163 -10.50 -13.05 -3.80
CA SER A 163 -10.42 -13.33 -2.36
C SER A 163 -9.42 -12.43 -1.61
N ALA A 164 -8.87 -11.40 -2.28
CA ALA A 164 -7.78 -10.58 -1.73
C ALA A 164 -8.14 -9.85 -0.42
N ALA A 165 -9.42 -9.51 -0.23
CA ALA A 165 -9.88 -8.83 0.98
C ALA A 165 -10.17 -9.80 2.14
N ARG A 166 -10.13 -11.11 1.91
CA ARG A 166 -10.42 -12.16 2.91
C ARG A 166 -9.17 -12.79 3.50
N ASP A 167 -8.02 -12.36 3.02
CA ASP A 167 -6.73 -12.93 3.38
C ASP A 167 -5.75 -11.81 3.70
N SER A 168 -5.26 -11.78 4.92
CA SER A 168 -4.49 -10.66 5.45
C SER A 168 -3.20 -11.11 6.12
N ASP A 169 -2.17 -10.28 5.96
CA ASP A 169 -0.94 -10.36 6.73
C ASP A 169 -0.93 -9.33 7.85
N VAL A 170 -0.36 -9.70 8.98
CA VAL A 170 -0.05 -8.75 10.05
C VAL A 170 1.20 -7.97 9.68
N LEU A 171 1.08 -6.66 9.74
CA LEU A 171 2.18 -5.73 9.50
C LEU A 171 2.66 -5.15 10.82
N THR A 172 3.98 -5.01 10.97
CA THR A 172 4.55 -4.31 12.11
C THR A 172 4.16 -2.83 12.05
N ALA A 173 3.47 -2.35 13.07
CA ALA A 173 3.20 -0.93 13.22
C ALA A 173 4.40 -0.23 13.84
N PRO A 174 4.79 0.98 13.38
CA PRO A 174 5.78 1.77 14.07
C PRO A 174 5.24 2.24 15.42
N SER A 175 6.09 2.25 16.46
CA SER A 175 5.73 2.89 17.72
C SER A 175 5.56 4.39 17.54
N LEU A 176 4.47 4.94 18.05
CA LEU A 176 4.17 6.38 17.97
C LEU A 176 4.44 7.10 19.30
N GLU A 177 4.88 6.37 20.32
CA GLU A 177 5.08 6.90 21.69
C GLU A 177 6.13 8.02 21.74
N HIS A 178 7.17 7.96 20.89
CA HIS A 178 8.16 9.04 20.79
C HIS A 178 7.53 10.38 20.36
N PHE A 179 6.40 10.32 19.66
CA PHE A 179 5.65 11.48 19.20
C PHE A 179 4.49 11.83 20.15
N GLY A 180 4.42 11.19 21.33
CA GLY A 180 3.34 11.39 22.31
C GLY A 180 1.96 10.99 21.78
N LEU A 181 1.93 10.00 20.89
CA LEU A 181 0.71 9.45 20.29
C LEU A 181 0.56 7.98 20.69
N PRO A 182 -0.67 7.48 20.84
CA PRO A 182 -0.90 6.05 21.02
C PRO A 182 -0.38 5.26 19.82
N SER A 183 0.28 4.14 20.08
CA SER A 183 0.73 3.22 19.05
C SER A 183 -0.40 2.23 18.72
N PRO A 184 -0.64 1.87 17.45
CA PRO A 184 -1.49 0.74 17.14
C PRO A 184 -0.77 -0.58 17.48
N ASP A 185 -1.49 -1.56 17.98
CA ASP A 185 -0.93 -2.88 18.30
C ASP A 185 -0.40 -3.59 17.04
N ARG A 186 -1.13 -3.47 15.95
CA ARG A 186 -0.82 -4.05 14.64
C ARG A 186 -1.51 -3.26 13.53
N LEU A 187 -1.03 -3.45 12.31
CA LEU A 187 -1.75 -3.08 11.10
C LEU A 187 -2.01 -4.35 10.28
N LEU A 188 -3.07 -4.35 9.49
CA LEU A 188 -3.37 -5.44 8.58
C LEU A 188 -3.24 -4.98 7.14
N GLY A 189 -2.60 -5.79 6.32
CA GLY A 189 -2.56 -5.62 4.88
C GLY A 189 -3.08 -6.86 4.17
N ILE A 190 -3.41 -6.77 2.90
CA ILE A 190 -3.71 -7.97 2.11
C ILE A 190 -2.49 -8.90 2.11
N ALA A 191 -2.72 -10.20 2.06
CA ALA A 191 -1.63 -11.17 2.05
C ALA A 191 -0.63 -10.91 0.91
N LEU A 192 0.66 -11.16 1.17
CA LEU A 192 1.76 -10.89 0.23
C LEU A 192 1.50 -11.45 -1.17
N ARG A 193 0.94 -12.66 -1.26
CA ARG A 193 0.58 -13.29 -2.54
C ARG A 193 -0.40 -12.47 -3.36
N TYR A 194 -1.35 -11.80 -2.73
CA TYR A 194 -2.31 -10.91 -3.40
C TYR A 194 -1.71 -9.56 -3.81
N GLN A 195 -0.76 -9.02 -3.03
CA GLN A 195 0.03 -7.86 -3.46
C GLN A 195 0.77 -8.15 -4.76
N ILE A 196 1.41 -9.32 -4.84
CA ILE A 196 2.14 -9.80 -6.02
C ILE A 196 1.18 -9.97 -7.20
N ALA A 197 0.07 -10.69 -7.01
CA ALA A 197 -0.90 -10.95 -8.07
C ALA A 197 -1.52 -9.67 -8.66
N GLN A 198 -1.90 -8.71 -7.79
CA GLN A 198 -2.45 -7.43 -8.23
C GLN A 198 -1.45 -6.60 -9.04
N LYS A 199 -0.16 -6.59 -8.63
CA LYS A 199 0.89 -5.88 -9.36
C LYS A 199 1.25 -6.55 -10.68
N LEU A 200 1.31 -7.89 -10.72
CA LEU A 200 1.48 -8.64 -11.98
C LEU A 200 0.36 -8.30 -12.96
N HIS A 201 -0.89 -8.34 -12.50
CA HIS A 201 -2.01 -7.95 -13.35
C HIS A 201 -1.89 -6.50 -13.84
N ALA A 202 -1.51 -5.54 -12.97
CA ALA A 202 -1.35 -4.13 -13.34
C ALA A 202 -0.23 -3.91 -14.38
N CYS A 203 0.89 -4.62 -14.28
CA CYS A 203 1.98 -4.55 -15.27
C CYS A 203 1.53 -4.98 -16.68
N THR A 204 0.49 -5.81 -16.79
CA THR A 204 -0.08 -6.24 -18.07
C THR A 204 -1.23 -5.37 -18.57
N ASP A 205 -1.53 -4.23 -17.94
CA ASP A 205 -2.55 -3.29 -18.41
C ASP A 205 -2.26 -2.86 -19.85
N PRO A 206 -3.30 -2.71 -20.70
CA PRO A 206 -3.11 -2.29 -22.08
C PRO A 206 -2.41 -0.94 -22.17
N HIS A 207 -1.60 -0.76 -23.22
CA HIS A 207 -1.02 0.53 -23.57
C HIS A 207 -1.55 0.96 -24.93
N GLN A 208 -2.54 1.86 -24.91
CA GLN A 208 -3.26 2.32 -26.11
C GLN A 208 -3.45 3.86 -26.02
N PRO A 209 -2.34 4.65 -26.06
CA PRO A 209 -2.47 6.10 -26.02
C PRO A 209 -3.22 6.63 -27.25
N PRO A 210 -3.99 7.74 -27.11
CA PRO A 210 -4.13 8.56 -25.90
C PRO A 210 -5.15 8.03 -24.88
N ALA A 211 -5.95 7.01 -25.23
CA ALA A 211 -7.06 6.56 -24.40
C ALA A 211 -6.60 5.88 -23.09
N HIS A 212 -5.50 5.14 -23.16
CA HIS A 212 -4.93 4.47 -21.98
C HIS A 212 -3.41 4.36 -22.11
N ARG A 213 -2.71 4.82 -21.09
CA ARG A 213 -1.27 4.69 -20.98
C ARG A 213 -0.92 3.81 -19.78
N ASN A 214 -0.19 2.74 -20.03
CA ASN A 214 0.32 1.90 -18.96
C ASN A 214 1.59 2.54 -18.38
N ASP A 215 1.51 3.08 -17.16
CA ASP A 215 2.61 3.73 -16.43
C ASP A 215 3.07 2.88 -15.23
N ARG A 216 3.12 1.53 -15.39
CA ARG A 216 3.41 0.57 -14.33
C ARG A 216 4.90 0.20 -14.19
N ALA A 217 5.80 1.00 -14.72
CA ALA A 217 7.24 0.78 -14.62
C ALA A 217 7.73 0.51 -13.18
N ARG A 218 7.16 1.25 -12.21
CA ARG A 218 7.51 1.14 -10.79
C ARG A 218 7.06 -0.20 -10.19
N ASP A 219 5.97 -0.77 -10.70
CA ASP A 219 5.48 -2.07 -10.21
C ASP A 219 6.42 -3.22 -10.56
N VAL A 220 7.24 -3.09 -11.62
CA VAL A 220 8.30 -4.06 -11.94
C VAL A 220 9.34 -4.12 -10.82
N VAL A 221 9.81 -2.97 -10.31
CA VAL A 221 10.76 -2.89 -9.19
C VAL A 221 10.12 -3.42 -7.90
N ASP A 222 8.88 -3.01 -7.64
CA ASP A 222 8.13 -3.47 -6.47
C ASP A 222 7.98 -5.01 -6.48
N LEU A 223 7.68 -5.62 -7.64
CA LEU A 223 7.54 -7.07 -7.79
C LEU A 223 8.83 -7.83 -7.50
N LEU A 224 9.98 -7.34 -7.97
CA LEU A 224 11.27 -7.97 -7.65
C LEU A 224 11.61 -7.85 -6.17
N SER A 225 11.20 -6.76 -5.51
CA SER A 225 11.37 -6.59 -4.08
C SER A 225 10.44 -7.51 -3.28
N LEU A 226 9.18 -7.66 -3.72
CA LEU A 226 8.22 -8.59 -3.12
C LEU A 226 8.62 -10.05 -3.30
N ARG A 227 9.21 -10.41 -4.45
CA ARG A 227 9.78 -11.73 -4.67
C ARG A 227 10.86 -12.03 -3.64
N GLY A 228 11.83 -11.13 -3.46
CA GLY A 228 12.88 -11.29 -2.46
C GLY A 228 12.33 -11.43 -1.04
N LEU A 229 11.26 -10.70 -0.71
CA LEU A 229 10.58 -10.81 0.57
C LEU A 229 9.89 -12.18 0.73
N ALA A 230 9.16 -12.65 -0.30
CA ALA A 230 8.48 -13.94 -0.29
C ALA A 230 9.47 -15.10 -0.09
N GLU A 231 10.62 -15.04 -0.74
CA GLU A 231 11.71 -16.04 -0.62
C GLU A 231 12.35 -15.99 0.79
N LEU A 232 12.64 -14.79 1.31
CA LEU A 232 13.30 -14.60 2.60
C LEU A 232 12.42 -15.07 3.77
N GLU A 233 11.16 -14.78 3.74
CA GLU A 233 10.22 -15.08 4.83
C GLU A 233 9.54 -16.44 4.66
N ASN A 234 9.75 -17.12 3.53
CA ASN A 234 9.00 -18.31 3.14
C ASN A 234 7.47 -18.09 3.26
N ALA A 235 7.04 -16.86 2.93
CA ALA A 235 5.70 -16.36 3.22
C ALA A 235 4.62 -16.86 2.26
N ALA A 236 5.03 -17.36 1.07
CA ALA A 236 4.12 -17.93 0.09
C ALA A 236 4.86 -18.94 -0.79
N THR A 237 4.31 -20.14 -0.96
CA THR A 237 4.83 -21.11 -1.91
C THR A 237 4.51 -20.69 -3.35
N ALA A 238 5.19 -21.26 -4.35
CA ALA A 238 4.84 -21.01 -5.75
C ALA A 238 3.38 -21.41 -6.07
N HIS A 239 2.88 -22.47 -5.41
CA HIS A 239 1.47 -22.89 -5.49
C HIS A 239 0.52 -21.80 -4.94
N ASP A 240 0.81 -21.21 -3.77
CA ASP A 240 0.00 -20.13 -3.19
C ASP A 240 0.00 -18.88 -4.07
N LEU A 241 1.17 -18.52 -4.61
CA LEU A 241 1.31 -17.40 -5.56
C LEU A 241 0.49 -17.63 -6.82
N ARG A 242 0.55 -18.85 -7.39
CA ARG A 242 -0.25 -19.21 -8.55
C ARG A 242 -1.74 -19.12 -8.27
N ALA A 243 -2.18 -19.66 -7.14
CA ALA A 243 -3.60 -19.61 -6.75
C ALA A 243 -4.09 -18.14 -6.63
N ALA A 244 -3.33 -17.26 -6.00
CA ALA A 244 -3.66 -15.84 -5.91
C ALA A 244 -3.66 -15.15 -7.29
N CYS A 245 -2.72 -15.48 -8.19
CA CYS A 245 -2.70 -14.95 -9.54
C CYS A 245 -3.94 -15.38 -10.34
N VAL A 246 -4.28 -16.67 -10.31
CA VAL A 246 -5.48 -17.19 -10.98
C VAL A 246 -6.74 -16.49 -10.46
N ASP A 247 -6.86 -16.30 -9.14
CA ASP A 247 -8.01 -15.64 -8.52
C ASP A 247 -8.14 -14.17 -8.94
N VAL A 248 -7.06 -13.39 -8.85
CA VAL A 248 -7.05 -11.97 -9.24
C VAL A 248 -7.30 -11.78 -10.73
N PHE A 249 -6.61 -12.56 -11.59
CA PHE A 249 -6.81 -12.49 -13.04
C PHE A 249 -8.22 -12.90 -13.42
N GLY A 250 -8.78 -13.92 -12.76
CA GLY A 250 -10.17 -14.37 -12.96
C GLY A 250 -11.18 -13.28 -12.62
N ALA A 251 -11.08 -12.67 -11.43
CA ALA A 251 -11.94 -11.58 -11.01
C ALA A 251 -11.87 -10.37 -11.96
N ARG A 252 -10.67 -10.03 -12.43
CA ARG A 252 -10.44 -8.95 -13.40
C ARG A 252 -10.96 -9.30 -14.80
N ALA A 253 -10.85 -10.56 -15.22
CA ALA A 253 -11.39 -11.04 -16.46
C ALA A 253 -12.92 -10.96 -16.48
N ASP A 254 -13.58 -11.25 -15.35
CA ASP A 254 -15.04 -11.11 -15.21
C ASP A 254 -15.48 -9.64 -15.32
N ASP A 255 -14.77 -8.72 -14.67
CA ASP A 255 -15.01 -7.28 -14.85
C ASP A 255 -14.83 -6.86 -16.32
N ALA A 256 -13.77 -7.32 -16.98
CA ALA A 256 -13.51 -7.02 -18.38
C ALA A 256 -14.66 -7.51 -19.28
N ARG A 257 -15.13 -8.75 -19.07
CA ARG A 257 -16.27 -9.32 -19.83
C ARG A 257 -17.55 -8.52 -19.63
N ARG A 258 -17.88 -8.14 -18.37
CA ARG A 258 -19.06 -7.30 -18.07
C ARG A 258 -18.99 -5.91 -18.71
N LEU A 259 -17.78 -5.39 -18.93
CA LEU A 259 -17.53 -4.10 -19.57
C LEU A 259 -17.30 -4.21 -21.09
N GLY A 260 -17.50 -5.39 -21.69
CA GLY A 260 -17.30 -5.63 -23.12
C GLY A 260 -15.83 -5.51 -23.57
N ARG A 261 -14.86 -5.79 -22.67
CA ARG A 261 -13.43 -5.70 -22.91
C ARG A 261 -12.78 -7.07 -23.02
N MET A 262 -11.64 -7.13 -23.68
CA MET A 262 -10.81 -8.34 -23.71
C MET A 262 -10.29 -8.67 -22.31
N PRO A 263 -10.59 -9.87 -21.80
CA PRO A 263 -10.01 -10.33 -20.54
C PRO A 263 -8.51 -10.60 -20.72
N ARG A 264 -7.77 -10.48 -19.62
CA ARG A 264 -6.39 -10.95 -19.51
C ARG A 264 -6.38 -12.15 -18.59
N GLU A 265 -5.67 -13.17 -18.96
CA GLU A 265 -5.64 -14.45 -18.28
C GLU A 265 -4.24 -14.73 -17.69
N TRP A 266 -4.20 -15.61 -16.71
CA TRP A 266 -2.96 -16.17 -16.19
C TRP A 266 -2.59 -17.42 -17.02
N PRO A 267 -1.29 -17.70 -17.32
CA PRO A 267 -0.14 -16.86 -17.01
C PRO A 267 -0.03 -15.62 -17.88
N CYS A 268 0.54 -14.56 -17.32
CA CYS A 268 0.76 -13.32 -18.04
C CYS A 268 2.21 -13.19 -18.52
N THR A 269 2.43 -12.23 -19.44
CA THR A 269 3.76 -11.80 -19.85
C THR A 269 3.84 -10.29 -19.71
N VAL A 270 4.84 -9.80 -19.00
CA VAL A 270 5.13 -8.37 -18.88
C VAL A 270 5.96 -7.93 -20.08
N VAL A 271 5.50 -6.89 -20.77
CA VAL A 271 6.19 -6.28 -21.90
C VAL A 271 6.60 -4.86 -21.51
N PRO A 272 7.90 -4.51 -21.58
CA PRO A 272 8.33 -3.16 -21.27
C PRO A 272 7.91 -2.19 -22.37
N TYR A 273 7.49 -0.97 -21.96
CA TYR A 273 7.20 0.10 -22.90
C TYR A 273 8.34 1.12 -22.94
N PRO A 274 8.66 1.72 -24.09
CA PRO A 274 9.79 2.65 -24.23
C PRO A 274 9.79 3.82 -23.23
N HIS A 275 8.60 4.30 -22.86
CA HIS A 275 8.45 5.40 -21.90
C HIS A 275 8.65 5.00 -20.43
N TRP A 276 8.80 3.70 -20.13
CA TRP A 276 9.02 3.23 -18.76
C TRP A 276 10.43 3.52 -18.24
N GLY A 277 11.41 3.68 -19.12
CA GLY A 277 12.83 3.82 -18.76
C GLY A 277 13.10 4.80 -17.61
N PRO A 278 12.71 6.08 -17.71
CA PRO A 278 12.98 7.07 -16.65
C PRO A 278 12.33 6.73 -15.31
N ASP A 279 11.05 6.32 -15.31
CA ASP A 279 10.31 5.98 -14.08
C ASP A 279 10.86 4.70 -13.44
N PHE A 280 11.27 3.72 -14.25
CA PHE A 280 11.91 2.51 -13.78
C PHE A 280 13.26 2.83 -13.14
N ALA A 281 14.13 3.60 -13.80
CA ALA A 281 15.46 3.95 -13.29
C ALA A 281 15.36 4.66 -11.93
N ALA A 282 14.46 5.65 -11.81
CA ALA A 282 14.22 6.35 -10.55
C ALA A 282 13.71 5.41 -9.43
N ALA A 283 12.84 4.47 -9.77
CA ALA A 283 12.33 3.49 -8.80
C ALA A 283 13.41 2.47 -8.40
N ALA A 284 14.23 2.00 -9.33
CA ALA A 284 15.33 1.08 -9.09
C ALA A 284 16.41 1.72 -8.19
N GLU A 285 16.77 2.98 -8.46
CA GLU A 285 17.68 3.75 -7.61
C GLU A 285 17.12 3.88 -6.18
N ALA A 286 15.85 4.28 -6.04
CA ALA A 286 15.19 4.41 -4.74
C ALA A 286 15.09 3.08 -3.97
N ALA A 287 15.07 1.95 -4.68
CA ALA A 287 15.07 0.59 -4.10
C ALA A 287 16.50 0.04 -3.87
N GLY A 288 17.55 0.86 -4.03
CA GLY A 288 18.95 0.44 -3.84
C GLY A 288 19.50 -0.45 -4.95
N ARG A 289 18.91 -0.42 -6.15
CA ARG A 289 19.30 -1.22 -7.33
C ARG A 289 19.66 -0.34 -8.55
N PRO A 290 20.57 0.64 -8.42
CA PRO A 290 20.83 1.65 -9.48
C PRO A 290 21.38 1.06 -10.78
N HIS A 291 21.92 -0.15 -10.76
CA HIS A 291 22.52 -0.80 -11.95
C HIS A 291 21.54 -1.75 -12.66
N LEU A 292 20.35 -1.98 -12.11
CA LEU A 292 19.36 -2.85 -12.73
C LEU A 292 18.74 -2.15 -13.94
N THR A 293 18.79 -2.81 -15.10
CA THR A 293 18.13 -2.31 -16.31
C THR A 293 16.69 -2.80 -16.41
N LEU A 294 15.84 -2.06 -17.12
CA LEU A 294 14.44 -2.44 -17.34
C LEU A 294 14.32 -3.81 -18.03
N ASP A 295 15.15 -4.06 -19.05
CA ASP A 295 15.10 -5.31 -19.81
C ASP A 295 15.53 -6.51 -18.96
N GLU A 296 16.53 -6.36 -18.10
CA GLU A 296 16.94 -7.40 -17.15
C GLU A 296 15.82 -7.67 -16.14
N ALA A 297 15.25 -6.62 -15.55
CA ALA A 297 14.17 -6.73 -14.59
C ALA A 297 12.93 -7.43 -15.17
N VAL A 298 12.52 -7.07 -16.38
CA VAL A 298 11.37 -7.69 -17.05
C VAL A 298 11.67 -9.15 -17.42
N ARG A 299 12.89 -9.47 -17.85
CA ARG A 299 13.30 -10.86 -18.13
C ARG A 299 13.27 -11.71 -16.86
N GLU A 300 13.81 -11.19 -15.76
CA GLU A 300 13.79 -11.85 -14.45
C GLU A 300 12.35 -12.08 -13.98
N LEU A 301 11.49 -11.06 -14.12
CA LEU A 301 10.08 -11.15 -13.73
C LEU A 301 9.33 -12.19 -14.58
N ASN A 302 9.52 -12.22 -15.89
CA ASN A 302 8.87 -13.21 -16.75
C ASN A 302 9.36 -14.64 -16.46
N THR A 303 10.64 -14.81 -16.13
CA THR A 303 11.16 -16.11 -15.68
C THR A 303 10.48 -16.57 -14.39
N TRP A 304 10.27 -15.63 -13.45
CA TRP A 304 9.56 -15.93 -12.21
C TRP A 304 8.07 -16.25 -12.44
N ILE A 305 7.39 -15.54 -13.35
CA ILE A 305 6.00 -15.86 -13.74
C ILE A 305 5.90 -17.31 -14.25
N MET A 306 6.81 -17.73 -15.11
CA MET A 306 6.83 -19.11 -15.62
C MET A 306 7.10 -20.14 -14.52
N PHE A 307 7.97 -19.82 -13.56
CA PHE A 307 8.22 -20.66 -12.38
C PHE A 307 6.95 -20.81 -11.52
N ILE A 308 6.23 -19.71 -11.26
CA ILE A 308 4.97 -19.74 -10.51
C ILE A 308 3.93 -20.59 -11.24
N ASP A 309 3.80 -20.40 -12.55
CA ASP A 309 2.80 -21.15 -13.35
C ASP A 309 3.10 -22.66 -13.39
N GLY A 310 4.36 -23.05 -13.44
CA GLY A 310 4.79 -24.44 -13.42
C GLY A 310 4.54 -25.19 -12.09
N ALA A 311 4.08 -24.51 -11.04
CA ALA A 311 3.77 -25.07 -9.74
C ALA A 311 2.29 -25.57 -9.61
N GLY A 312 1.56 -25.62 -10.71
CA GLY A 312 0.14 -26.03 -10.77
C GLY A 312 -0.07 -27.49 -11.06
#